data_04f579e946283cb0dd150a4b796812a9
#
_entry.id   04f579e946283cb0dd150a4b796812a9
#
_cell.length_a   1.000
_cell.length_b   1.000
_cell.length_c   1.000
_cell.angle_alpha   90.00
_cell.angle_beta   90.00
_cell.angle_gamma   90.00
#
_symmetry.space_group_name_H-M   'P 1'
#
loop_
_entity.id
_entity.type
_entity.pdbx_description
1 polymer ?
#
loop_
_entity_poly.entity_id
_entity_poly.type
_entity_poly.pdbx_seq_one_letter_code
_entity_poly.pdbx_strand_id
1 'polypeptide(L)'
;MATYVITGADGFIGRHVTRYLSAAGHSVTALVMPKSPIRGFIDGLRGVRVVECDLLCLDAVRDQIPLAPDVVLHLAWAGVAADVRDDMSVQRVNEDLSLSVIRFAAEIGASRFVLPGSTMEYSLGEKMISGVDDVPTPQNAYGAVKVATRFLCEAMARKLGLHFNYVIFSSVYGPDRRDGNVIYYVIRSLLKGESPKLTKMEQFWDFIHIDDLVCALAAVCEKGVNGRTYPIGYGGRIRLAEYIREIHRLIAPSIELGIGARPYDYGRRPQSCVDTSALVQDTGFVPRISFADGIREVIRQIQEEN
;
A
#
# COMPACT_ATOMS: atom_id res chain seq x y z
N MET A 1 -21.80 11.11 -3.25
CA MET A 1 -21.66 9.74 -3.80
C MET A 1 -20.77 9.85 -5.03
N ALA A 2 -19.60 9.18 -5.01
CA ALA A 2 -18.64 9.20 -6.11
C ALA A 2 -18.51 7.81 -6.74
N THR A 3 -17.98 7.76 -7.97
CA THR A 3 -17.80 6.53 -8.74
C THR A 3 -16.32 6.21 -8.86
N TYR A 4 -15.94 5.02 -8.41
CA TYR A 4 -14.56 4.54 -8.42
C TYR A 4 -14.37 3.35 -9.35
N VAL A 5 -13.24 3.31 -10.02
CA VAL A 5 -12.72 2.11 -10.69
C VAL A 5 -11.42 1.73 -9.96
N ILE A 6 -11.34 0.53 -9.42
CA ILE A 6 -10.19 0.08 -8.61
C ILE A 6 -9.58 -1.15 -9.25
N THR A 7 -8.31 -1.08 -9.65
CA THR A 7 -7.56 -2.26 -10.10
C THR A 7 -6.86 -2.92 -8.92
N GLY A 8 -6.69 -4.23 -8.94
CA GLY A 8 -6.13 -4.97 -7.80
C GLY A 8 -7.03 -4.92 -6.57
N ALA A 9 -8.35 -4.82 -6.79
CA ALA A 9 -9.34 -4.73 -5.73
C ALA A 9 -9.40 -5.97 -4.82
N ASP A 10 -8.89 -7.10 -5.28
CA ASP A 10 -8.73 -8.35 -4.54
C ASP A 10 -7.44 -8.42 -3.70
N GLY A 11 -6.49 -7.49 -3.87
CA GLY A 11 -5.28 -7.40 -3.06
C GLY A 11 -5.56 -6.97 -1.61
N PHE A 12 -4.53 -7.04 -0.75
CA PHE A 12 -4.66 -6.66 0.68
C PHE A 12 -5.23 -5.25 0.86
N ILE A 13 -4.64 -4.24 0.23
CA ILE A 13 -5.15 -2.86 0.31
C ILE A 13 -6.47 -2.71 -0.47
N GLY A 14 -6.55 -3.33 -1.66
CA GLY A 14 -7.69 -3.20 -2.56
C GLY A 14 -9.01 -3.63 -1.92
N ARG A 15 -9.04 -4.78 -1.25
CA ARG A 15 -10.28 -5.27 -0.59
C ARG A 15 -10.72 -4.40 0.58
N HIS A 16 -9.78 -3.85 1.36
CA HIS A 16 -10.11 -2.95 2.47
C HIS A 16 -10.64 -1.61 1.97
N VAL A 17 -10.02 -1.00 0.96
CA VAL A 17 -10.53 0.26 0.39
C VAL A 17 -11.86 0.07 -0.33
N THR A 18 -12.05 -1.06 -1.01
CA THR A 18 -13.34 -1.39 -1.64
C THR A 18 -14.46 -1.50 -0.61
N ARG A 19 -14.21 -2.19 0.51
CA ARG A 19 -15.16 -2.30 1.64
C ARG A 19 -15.46 -0.94 2.26
N TYR A 20 -14.42 -0.13 2.50
CA TYR A 20 -14.56 1.20 3.07
C TYR A 20 -15.43 2.11 2.18
N LEU A 21 -15.14 2.17 0.88
CA LEU A 21 -15.90 2.98 -0.08
C LEU A 21 -17.35 2.50 -0.23
N SER A 22 -17.57 1.20 -0.24
CA SER A 22 -18.91 0.59 -0.22
C SER A 22 -19.71 1.02 1.02
N ALA A 23 -19.10 0.93 2.20
CA ALA A 23 -19.72 1.34 3.47
C ALA A 23 -20.00 2.85 3.51
N ALA A 24 -19.16 3.67 2.89
CA ALA A 24 -19.36 5.11 2.72
C ALA A 24 -20.43 5.47 1.65
N GLY A 25 -21.02 4.48 0.97
CA GLY A 25 -22.10 4.69 -0.01
C GLY A 25 -21.63 5.12 -1.40
N HIS A 26 -20.36 4.88 -1.73
CA HIS A 26 -19.82 5.11 -3.07
C HIS A 26 -20.13 3.93 -4.02
N SER A 27 -20.07 4.19 -5.33
CA SER A 27 -20.15 3.15 -6.36
C SER A 27 -18.73 2.70 -6.75
N VAL A 28 -18.47 1.41 -6.71
CA VAL A 28 -17.14 0.85 -6.99
C VAL A 28 -17.22 -0.22 -8.08
N THR A 29 -16.44 -0.04 -9.15
CA THR A 29 -16.13 -1.11 -10.10
C THR A 29 -14.77 -1.69 -9.72
N ALA A 30 -14.79 -2.90 -9.16
CA ALA A 30 -13.62 -3.59 -8.66
C ALA A 30 -13.04 -4.52 -9.74
N LEU A 31 -11.91 -4.13 -10.33
CA LEU A 31 -11.20 -4.93 -11.31
C LEU A 31 -10.27 -5.91 -10.59
N VAL A 32 -10.51 -7.19 -10.80
CA VAL A 32 -9.77 -8.28 -10.17
C VAL A 32 -9.15 -9.20 -11.23
N MET A 33 -8.09 -9.90 -10.86
CA MET A 33 -7.52 -10.93 -11.74
C MET A 33 -8.56 -12.03 -12.05
N PRO A 34 -8.58 -12.57 -13.27
CA PRO A 34 -9.41 -13.72 -13.59
C PRO A 34 -9.14 -14.88 -12.62
N LYS A 35 -10.20 -15.48 -12.10
CA LYS A 35 -10.13 -16.60 -11.13
C LYS A 35 -9.43 -16.25 -9.81
N SER A 36 -9.45 -15.00 -9.38
CA SER A 36 -8.86 -14.63 -8.09
C SER A 36 -9.53 -15.41 -6.94
N PRO A 37 -8.74 -16.10 -6.10
CA PRO A 37 -9.28 -16.88 -4.97
C PRO A 37 -9.78 -15.98 -3.83
N ILE A 38 -9.46 -14.68 -3.86
CA ILE A 38 -9.75 -13.72 -2.78
C ILE A 38 -10.91 -12.77 -3.12
N ARG A 39 -11.52 -12.88 -4.30
CA ARG A 39 -12.66 -12.02 -4.68
C ARG A 39 -13.83 -12.09 -3.70
N GLY A 40 -14.04 -13.23 -3.03
CA GLY A 40 -15.10 -13.41 -2.05
C GLY A 40 -15.13 -12.40 -0.90
N PHE A 41 -14.02 -11.70 -0.63
CA PHE A 41 -13.98 -10.61 0.35
C PHE A 41 -14.75 -9.35 -0.07
N ILE A 42 -14.99 -9.18 -1.37
CA ILE A 42 -15.65 -8.01 -1.95
C ILE A 42 -16.95 -8.37 -2.70
N ASP A 43 -17.19 -9.64 -2.95
CA ASP A 43 -18.45 -10.11 -3.56
C ASP A 43 -19.63 -9.80 -2.64
N GLY A 44 -20.74 -9.31 -3.25
CA GLY A 44 -21.97 -9.00 -2.51
C GLY A 44 -21.96 -7.69 -1.72
N LEU A 45 -20.88 -6.93 -1.73
CA LEU A 45 -20.85 -5.61 -1.11
C LEU A 45 -21.80 -4.64 -1.85
N ARG A 46 -22.52 -3.83 -1.07
CA ARG A 46 -23.47 -2.85 -1.63
C ARG A 46 -22.73 -1.82 -2.50
N GLY A 47 -23.24 -1.60 -3.71
CA GLY A 47 -22.65 -0.61 -4.63
C GLY A 47 -21.32 -1.05 -5.26
N VAL A 48 -20.92 -2.32 -5.07
CA VAL A 48 -19.72 -2.89 -5.67
C VAL A 48 -20.08 -3.82 -6.82
N ARG A 49 -19.49 -3.57 -7.97
CA ARG A 49 -19.51 -4.45 -9.15
C ARG A 49 -18.13 -5.06 -9.33
N VAL A 50 -18.00 -6.36 -9.26
CA VAL A 50 -16.75 -7.08 -9.50
C VAL A 50 -16.64 -7.43 -10.99
N VAL A 51 -15.53 -7.10 -11.62
CA VAL A 51 -15.22 -7.39 -13.02
C VAL A 51 -13.87 -8.12 -13.09
N GLU A 52 -13.89 -9.34 -13.58
CA GLU A 52 -12.66 -10.10 -13.86
C GLU A 52 -12.01 -9.55 -15.13
N CYS A 53 -10.74 -9.17 -15.05
CA CYS A 53 -10.04 -8.50 -16.12
C CYS A 53 -8.53 -8.75 -16.09
N ASP A 54 -7.96 -9.06 -17.24
CA ASP A 54 -6.54 -8.85 -17.49
C ASP A 54 -6.32 -7.37 -17.84
N LEU A 55 -5.52 -6.66 -17.04
CA LEU A 55 -5.28 -5.22 -17.22
C LEU A 55 -4.51 -4.87 -18.52
N LEU A 56 -3.92 -5.85 -19.20
CA LEU A 56 -3.39 -5.66 -20.56
C LEU A 56 -4.49 -5.71 -21.63
N CYS A 57 -5.70 -6.19 -21.28
CA CYS A 57 -6.83 -6.39 -22.16
C CYS A 57 -8.09 -5.64 -21.68
N LEU A 58 -7.94 -4.41 -21.18
CA LEU A 58 -9.03 -3.58 -20.62
C LEU A 58 -10.19 -3.34 -21.59
N ASP A 59 -9.90 -3.28 -22.88
CA ASP A 59 -10.94 -3.11 -23.92
C ASP A 59 -11.96 -4.26 -23.93
N ALA A 60 -11.56 -5.47 -23.54
CA ALA A 60 -12.46 -6.63 -23.47
C ALA A 60 -13.58 -6.49 -22.43
N VAL A 61 -13.41 -5.60 -21.46
CA VAL A 61 -14.38 -5.35 -20.38
C VAL A 61 -14.89 -3.90 -20.38
N ARG A 62 -14.58 -3.10 -21.40
CA ARG A 62 -14.92 -1.69 -21.49
C ARG A 62 -16.40 -1.41 -21.21
N ASP A 63 -17.30 -2.20 -21.77
CA ASP A 63 -18.75 -2.05 -21.61
C ASP A 63 -19.23 -2.37 -20.18
N GLN A 64 -18.39 -2.96 -19.36
CA GLN A 64 -18.68 -3.27 -17.97
C GLN A 64 -18.19 -2.19 -17.01
N ILE A 65 -17.40 -1.22 -17.50
CA ILE A 65 -16.80 -0.15 -16.71
C ILE A 65 -17.58 1.16 -16.96
N PRO A 66 -17.93 1.91 -15.89
CA PRO A 66 -18.68 3.14 -16.06
C PRO A 66 -17.88 4.17 -16.85
N LEU A 67 -18.56 4.96 -17.67
CA LEU A 67 -17.97 6.15 -18.29
C LEU A 67 -17.86 7.29 -17.28
N ALA A 68 -16.85 8.12 -17.45
CA ALA A 68 -16.56 9.30 -16.64
C ALA A 68 -16.56 9.02 -15.13
N PRO A 69 -15.83 7.98 -14.64
CA PRO A 69 -15.71 7.77 -13.21
C PRO A 69 -14.96 8.93 -12.54
N ASP A 70 -15.33 9.26 -11.31
CA ASP A 70 -14.64 10.31 -10.56
C ASP A 70 -13.17 9.95 -10.31
N VAL A 71 -12.90 8.68 -10.00
CA VAL A 71 -11.54 8.22 -9.66
C VAL A 71 -11.23 6.85 -10.28
N VAL A 72 -10.05 6.73 -10.88
CA VAL A 72 -9.39 5.46 -11.14
C VAL A 72 -8.24 5.30 -10.13
N LEU A 73 -8.37 4.31 -9.23
CA LEU A 73 -7.38 3.96 -8.22
C LEU A 73 -6.63 2.70 -8.65
N HIS A 74 -5.35 2.84 -9.01
CA HIS A 74 -4.56 1.75 -9.58
C HIS A 74 -3.72 1.05 -8.52
N LEU A 75 -4.28 0.02 -7.85
CA LEU A 75 -3.61 -0.74 -6.79
C LEU A 75 -2.93 -2.03 -7.28
N ALA A 76 -3.21 -2.48 -8.50
CA ALA A 76 -2.63 -3.70 -9.04
C ALA A 76 -1.11 -3.55 -9.18
N TRP A 77 -0.38 -4.45 -8.55
CA TRP A 77 1.08 -4.56 -8.65
C TRP A 77 1.52 -5.97 -8.25
N ALA A 78 2.21 -6.67 -9.13
CA ALA A 78 2.78 -8.00 -8.85
C ALA A 78 4.19 -7.89 -8.26
N GLY A 79 4.65 -8.94 -7.57
CA GLY A 79 6.05 -9.06 -7.13
C GLY A 79 6.44 -8.08 -6.01
N VAL A 80 5.58 -7.91 -5.00
CA VAL A 80 5.88 -7.07 -3.81
C VAL A 80 6.62 -7.82 -2.71
N ALA A 81 6.57 -9.15 -2.71
CA ALA A 81 7.22 -9.99 -1.71
C ALA A 81 8.75 -9.96 -1.86
N ALA A 82 9.46 -10.21 -0.76
CA ALA A 82 10.92 -10.02 -0.68
C ALA A 82 11.72 -10.90 -1.65
N ASP A 83 11.23 -12.08 -1.94
CA ASP A 83 11.85 -13.10 -2.82
C ASP A 83 11.70 -12.79 -4.32
N VAL A 84 10.71 -11.97 -4.70
CA VAL A 84 10.41 -11.67 -6.13
C VAL A 84 10.53 -10.18 -6.48
N ARG A 85 10.76 -9.31 -5.49
CA ARG A 85 10.83 -7.84 -5.73
C ARG A 85 12.00 -7.40 -6.61
N ASP A 86 13.04 -8.23 -6.72
CA ASP A 86 14.21 -7.98 -7.56
C ASP A 86 14.12 -8.67 -8.92
N ASP A 87 13.03 -9.40 -9.22
CA ASP A 87 12.79 -9.95 -10.54
C ASP A 87 12.38 -8.83 -11.51
N MET A 88 13.33 -8.40 -12.32
CA MET A 88 13.13 -7.32 -13.29
C MET A 88 12.04 -7.66 -14.33
N SER A 89 11.84 -8.92 -14.68
CA SER A 89 10.81 -9.33 -15.65
C SER A 89 9.42 -9.10 -15.10
N VAL A 90 9.19 -9.41 -13.82
CA VAL A 90 7.94 -9.16 -13.11
C VAL A 90 7.71 -7.65 -12.94
N GLN A 91 8.75 -6.91 -12.53
CA GLN A 91 8.61 -5.47 -12.28
C GLN A 91 8.31 -4.67 -13.54
N ARG A 92 8.91 -5.02 -14.69
CA ARG A 92 8.60 -4.33 -15.97
C ARG A 92 7.17 -4.52 -16.45
N VAL A 93 6.57 -5.67 -16.20
CA VAL A 93 5.15 -5.90 -16.52
C VAL A 93 4.24 -4.91 -15.76
N ASN A 94 4.58 -4.57 -14.50
CA ASN A 94 3.82 -3.59 -13.73
C ASN A 94 3.88 -2.18 -14.33
N GLU A 95 5.00 -1.79 -14.94
CA GLU A 95 5.13 -0.53 -15.66
C GLU A 95 4.17 -0.49 -16.85
N ASP A 96 4.22 -1.51 -17.71
CA ASP A 96 3.34 -1.62 -18.89
C ASP A 96 1.85 -1.63 -18.48
N LEU A 97 1.49 -2.37 -17.42
CA LEU A 97 0.14 -2.37 -16.85
C LEU A 97 -0.29 -0.98 -16.41
N SER A 98 0.56 -0.25 -15.69
CA SER A 98 0.23 1.08 -15.20
C SER A 98 0.02 2.08 -16.33
N LEU A 99 0.85 2.01 -17.38
CA LEU A 99 0.70 2.85 -18.58
C LEU A 99 -0.55 2.49 -19.39
N SER A 100 -0.94 1.23 -19.43
CA SER A 100 -2.20 0.79 -20.03
C SER A 100 -3.40 1.33 -19.26
N VAL A 101 -3.38 1.19 -17.92
CA VAL A 101 -4.51 1.62 -17.07
C VAL A 101 -4.70 3.13 -17.08
N ILE A 102 -3.64 3.94 -17.06
CA ILE A 102 -3.80 5.42 -17.10
C ILE A 102 -4.31 5.89 -18.46
N ARG A 103 -3.90 5.26 -19.57
CA ARG A 103 -4.45 5.54 -20.90
C ARG A 103 -5.93 5.22 -20.94
N PHE A 104 -6.31 4.03 -20.49
CA PHE A 104 -7.69 3.60 -20.42
C PHE A 104 -8.53 4.52 -19.53
N ALA A 105 -7.99 4.98 -18.37
CA ALA A 105 -8.66 5.93 -17.51
C ALA A 105 -9.04 7.23 -18.25
N ALA A 106 -8.12 7.75 -19.07
CA ALA A 106 -8.42 8.93 -19.89
C ALA A 106 -9.47 8.65 -20.96
N GLU A 107 -9.40 7.49 -21.62
CA GLU A 107 -10.34 7.09 -22.68
C GLU A 107 -11.78 6.91 -22.18
N ILE A 108 -11.96 6.46 -20.94
CA ILE A 108 -13.28 6.38 -20.30
C ILE A 108 -13.72 7.69 -19.66
N GLY A 109 -12.91 8.75 -19.75
CA GLY A 109 -13.23 10.08 -19.23
C GLY A 109 -13.10 10.23 -17.74
N ALA A 110 -12.23 9.45 -17.07
CA ALA A 110 -11.99 9.58 -15.63
C ALA A 110 -11.53 11.00 -15.26
N SER A 111 -11.96 11.50 -14.11
CA SER A 111 -11.55 12.81 -13.64
C SER A 111 -10.17 12.78 -12.96
N ARG A 112 -9.86 11.70 -12.22
CA ARG A 112 -8.64 11.56 -11.42
C ARG A 112 -8.04 10.17 -11.55
N PHE A 113 -6.71 10.13 -11.57
CA PHE A 113 -5.92 8.90 -11.48
C PHE A 113 -5.04 8.93 -10.23
N VAL A 114 -5.15 7.92 -9.38
CA VAL A 114 -4.33 7.79 -8.16
C VAL A 114 -3.44 6.57 -8.29
N LEU A 115 -2.12 6.77 -8.15
CA LEU A 115 -1.10 5.75 -8.29
C LEU A 115 -0.30 5.58 -7.00
N PRO A 116 -0.30 4.41 -6.37
CA PRO A 116 0.53 4.14 -5.20
C PRO A 116 1.99 3.84 -5.53
N GLY A 117 2.85 4.51 -4.77
CA GLY A 117 4.27 4.23 -4.62
C GLY A 117 4.60 3.55 -3.29
N SER A 118 5.88 3.59 -2.95
CA SER A 118 6.41 2.91 -1.77
C SER A 118 7.61 3.67 -1.20
N THR A 119 7.80 3.61 0.12
CA THR A 119 9.04 4.09 0.75
C THR A 119 10.30 3.38 0.25
N MET A 120 10.17 2.23 -0.42
CA MET A 120 11.29 1.54 -1.09
C MET A 120 11.92 2.34 -2.24
N GLU A 121 11.27 3.38 -2.71
CA GLU A 121 11.81 4.34 -3.68
C GLU A 121 12.88 5.24 -3.08
N TYR A 122 12.93 5.37 -1.74
CA TYR A 122 13.74 6.34 -0.98
C TYR A 122 14.59 5.65 0.10
N SER A 123 15.10 4.47 -0.16
CA SER A 123 15.70 3.59 0.85
C SER A 123 16.98 4.10 1.53
N LEU A 124 17.65 5.11 0.99
CA LEU A 124 18.94 5.60 1.49
C LEU A 124 18.88 6.93 2.25
N GLY A 125 17.71 7.55 2.34
CA GLY A 125 17.56 8.83 3.03
C GLY A 125 17.52 8.69 4.55
N GLU A 126 18.14 9.66 5.27
CA GLU A 126 17.92 9.81 6.72
C GLU A 126 16.73 10.71 7.04
N LYS A 127 16.25 11.47 6.06
CA LYS A 127 15.10 12.37 6.19
C LYS A 127 13.80 11.59 6.06
N MET A 128 12.76 12.12 6.67
CA MET A 128 11.39 11.65 6.40
C MET A 128 11.02 12.00 4.95
N ILE A 129 10.32 11.11 4.28
CA ILE A 129 9.87 11.30 2.90
C ILE A 129 8.68 12.26 2.93
N SER A 130 8.83 13.44 2.33
CA SER A 130 7.82 14.51 2.30
C SER A 130 6.97 14.51 1.02
N GLY A 131 7.45 13.84 -0.03
CA GLY A 131 6.86 13.90 -1.36
C GLY A 131 7.18 15.18 -2.14
N VAL A 132 7.93 16.10 -1.53
CA VAL A 132 8.35 17.39 -2.12
C VAL A 132 9.87 17.41 -2.14
N ASP A 133 10.44 17.58 -3.32
CA ASP A 133 11.90 17.69 -3.55
C ASP A 133 12.74 16.50 -3.02
N ASP A 134 12.11 15.38 -2.72
CA ASP A 134 12.82 14.17 -2.34
C ASP A 134 13.46 13.51 -3.55
N VAL A 135 14.74 13.20 -3.45
CA VAL A 135 15.48 12.49 -4.49
C VAL A 135 15.28 10.99 -4.30
N PRO A 136 14.66 10.28 -5.25
CA PRO A 136 14.52 8.83 -5.16
C PRO A 136 15.88 8.13 -5.14
N THR A 137 16.01 7.14 -4.27
CA THR A 137 17.23 6.33 -4.07
C THR A 137 16.91 4.85 -3.97
N PRO A 138 16.24 4.27 -4.99
CA PRO A 138 15.82 2.88 -4.94
C PRO A 138 17.02 1.93 -4.87
N GLN A 139 16.87 0.84 -4.09
CA GLN A 139 17.93 -0.16 -3.88
C GLN A 139 17.57 -1.53 -4.45
N ASN A 140 16.42 -1.66 -5.08
CA ASN A 140 15.92 -2.89 -5.70
C ASN A 140 15.11 -2.58 -6.97
N ALA A 141 14.87 -3.60 -7.78
CA ALA A 141 14.12 -3.47 -9.03
C ALA A 141 12.70 -2.92 -8.80
N TYR A 142 12.01 -3.36 -7.76
CA TYR A 142 10.68 -2.87 -7.39
C TYR A 142 10.66 -1.35 -7.19
N GLY A 143 11.55 -0.82 -6.33
CA GLY A 143 11.63 0.62 -6.08
C GLY A 143 12.01 1.41 -7.34
N ALA A 144 12.96 0.90 -8.14
CA ALA A 144 13.39 1.56 -9.37
C ALA A 144 12.27 1.65 -10.41
N VAL A 145 11.53 0.56 -10.62
CA VAL A 145 10.40 0.56 -11.56
C VAL A 145 9.24 1.42 -11.03
N LYS A 146 8.96 1.42 -9.72
CA LYS A 146 7.98 2.36 -9.12
C LYS A 146 8.31 3.82 -9.44
N VAL A 147 9.57 4.22 -9.28
CA VAL A 147 10.04 5.57 -9.64
C VAL A 147 9.82 5.87 -11.13
N ALA A 148 10.25 4.98 -12.01
CA ALA A 148 10.07 5.14 -13.45
C ALA A 148 8.58 5.28 -13.81
N THR A 149 7.74 4.36 -13.32
CA THR A 149 6.30 4.34 -13.56
C THR A 149 5.63 5.64 -13.07
N ARG A 150 6.02 6.15 -11.89
CA ARG A 150 5.53 7.45 -11.39
C ARG A 150 5.72 8.55 -12.42
N PHE A 151 6.96 8.78 -12.87
CA PHE A 151 7.26 9.89 -13.78
C PHE A 151 6.60 9.71 -15.15
N LEU A 152 6.52 8.49 -15.66
CA LEU A 152 5.83 8.18 -16.92
C LEU A 152 4.33 8.45 -16.81
N CYS A 153 3.67 7.95 -15.76
CA CYS A 153 2.25 8.19 -15.52
C CYS A 153 1.95 9.68 -15.28
N GLU A 154 2.80 10.40 -14.55
CA GLU A 154 2.65 11.83 -14.34
C GLU A 154 2.76 12.63 -15.65
N ALA A 155 3.72 12.29 -16.51
CA ALA A 155 3.85 12.91 -17.83
C ALA A 155 2.62 12.62 -18.72
N MET A 156 2.14 11.37 -18.70
CA MET A 156 0.92 10.98 -19.42
C MET A 156 -0.31 11.70 -18.89
N ALA A 157 -0.49 11.77 -17.58
CA ALA A 157 -1.64 12.46 -16.97
C ALA A 157 -1.71 13.94 -17.41
N ARG A 158 -0.57 14.64 -17.39
CA ARG A 158 -0.49 16.03 -17.90
C ARG A 158 -0.92 16.13 -19.37
N LYS A 159 -0.45 15.21 -20.23
CA LYS A 159 -0.80 15.19 -21.65
C LYS A 159 -2.28 14.86 -21.88
N LEU A 160 -2.86 13.99 -21.06
CA LEU A 160 -4.23 13.50 -21.21
C LEU A 160 -5.26 14.35 -20.44
N GLY A 161 -4.83 15.37 -19.68
CA GLY A 161 -5.72 16.24 -18.91
C GLY A 161 -6.31 15.57 -17.65
N LEU A 162 -5.72 14.48 -17.15
CA LEU A 162 -6.15 13.81 -15.94
C LEU A 162 -5.58 14.49 -14.69
N HIS A 163 -6.38 14.65 -13.65
CA HIS A 163 -5.84 14.91 -12.32
C HIS A 163 -5.03 13.70 -11.87
N PHE A 164 -3.79 13.92 -11.44
CA PHE A 164 -2.88 12.87 -11.02
C PHE A 164 -2.45 13.09 -9.57
N ASN A 165 -2.58 12.05 -8.76
CA ASN A 165 -1.98 12.01 -7.43
C ASN A 165 -1.11 10.77 -7.29
N TYR A 166 0.09 10.96 -6.77
CA TYR A 166 0.97 9.89 -6.34
C TYR A 166 0.88 9.75 -4.82
N VAL A 167 0.76 8.53 -4.31
CA VAL A 167 0.74 8.28 -2.87
C VAL A 167 1.88 7.36 -2.48
N ILE A 168 2.66 7.70 -1.46
CA ILE A 168 3.80 6.88 -1.02
C ILE A 168 3.40 6.20 0.28
N PHE A 169 3.20 4.89 0.25
CA PHE A 169 2.84 4.15 1.45
C PHE A 169 4.04 3.87 2.32
N SER A 170 3.90 4.12 3.63
CA SER A 170 4.75 3.56 4.66
C SER A 170 4.46 2.06 4.83
N SER A 171 4.94 1.44 5.90
CA SER A 171 4.69 0.01 6.13
C SER A 171 3.27 -0.23 6.65
N VAL A 172 2.42 -0.74 5.77
CA VAL A 172 1.02 -1.06 6.10
C VAL A 172 0.96 -2.36 6.88
N TYR A 173 0.15 -2.42 7.92
CA TYR A 173 -0.16 -3.64 8.67
C TYR A 173 -1.66 -3.69 9.03
N GLY A 174 -2.14 -4.84 9.43
CA GLY A 174 -3.53 -5.03 9.85
C GLY A 174 -4.00 -6.46 9.63
N PRO A 175 -5.24 -6.77 9.99
CA PRO A 175 -5.83 -8.09 9.78
C PRO A 175 -5.85 -8.47 8.29
N ASP A 176 -5.95 -9.76 8.02
CA ASP A 176 -6.00 -10.35 6.67
C ASP A 176 -4.73 -10.21 5.82
N ARG A 177 -3.66 -9.66 6.33
CA ARG A 177 -2.38 -9.64 5.63
C ARG A 177 -1.68 -10.99 5.73
N ARG A 178 -1.37 -11.60 4.59
CA ARG A 178 -0.81 -12.97 4.52
C ARG A 178 0.68 -13.02 4.19
N ASP A 179 1.29 -11.91 3.81
CA ASP A 179 2.71 -11.85 3.49
C ASP A 179 3.59 -11.85 4.76
N GLY A 180 4.80 -12.35 4.62
CA GLY A 180 5.73 -12.59 5.72
C GLY A 180 6.59 -11.38 6.10
N ASN A 181 6.00 -10.21 6.43
CA ASN A 181 6.82 -9.12 6.96
C ASN A 181 7.28 -9.38 8.40
N VAL A 182 8.18 -8.55 8.91
CA VAL A 182 8.81 -8.70 10.23
C VAL A 182 7.81 -8.78 11.38
N ILE A 183 6.71 -8.03 11.34
CA ILE A 183 5.66 -8.06 12.37
C ILE A 183 5.05 -9.45 12.48
N TYR A 184 4.60 -10.02 11.37
CA TYR A 184 3.95 -11.34 11.36
C TYR A 184 4.93 -12.46 11.68
N TYR A 185 6.20 -12.35 11.26
CA TYR A 185 7.24 -13.27 11.65
C TYR A 185 7.43 -13.29 13.17
N VAL A 186 7.55 -12.12 13.79
CA VAL A 186 7.74 -12.00 15.25
C VAL A 186 6.52 -12.53 16.00
N ILE A 187 5.30 -12.16 15.60
CA ILE A 187 4.08 -12.64 16.24
C ILE A 187 4.02 -14.17 16.20
N ARG A 188 4.20 -14.77 15.02
CA ARG A 188 4.13 -16.22 14.86
C ARG A 188 5.20 -16.95 15.63
N SER A 189 6.44 -16.43 15.69
CA SER A 189 7.51 -17.01 16.48
C SER A 189 7.16 -17.00 17.97
N LEU A 190 6.74 -15.85 18.50
CA LEU A 190 6.40 -15.70 19.91
C LEU A 190 5.20 -16.55 20.34
N LEU A 191 4.18 -16.66 19.47
CA LEU A 191 3.01 -17.53 19.73
C LEU A 191 3.38 -19.03 19.78
N LYS A 192 4.45 -19.43 19.06
CA LYS A 192 5.01 -20.79 19.11
C LYS A 192 5.96 -21.02 20.30
N GLY A 193 6.23 -20.01 21.11
CA GLY A 193 7.22 -20.09 22.16
C GLY A 193 8.68 -20.00 21.68
N GLU A 194 8.90 -19.52 20.46
CA GLU A 194 10.22 -19.45 19.83
C GLU A 194 10.81 -18.03 19.91
N SER A 195 12.13 -17.94 20.12
CA SER A 195 12.87 -16.67 20.05
C SER A 195 13.04 -16.22 18.58
N PRO A 196 12.45 -15.08 18.15
CA PRO A 196 12.61 -14.61 16.77
C PRO A 196 14.04 -14.10 16.54
N LYS A 197 14.69 -14.58 15.47
CA LYS A 197 16.04 -14.14 15.08
C LYS A 197 15.95 -12.85 14.25
N LEU A 198 16.45 -11.74 14.80
CA LEU A 198 16.27 -10.40 14.26
C LEU A 198 17.63 -9.74 13.97
N THR A 199 17.64 -8.74 13.10
CA THR A 199 18.77 -7.81 12.95
C THR A 199 18.85 -6.90 14.18
N LYS A 200 19.77 -5.93 14.24
CA LYS A 200 19.85 -4.97 15.35
C LYS A 200 18.63 -4.04 15.46
N MET A 201 17.75 -3.98 14.43
CA MET A 201 16.52 -3.21 14.42
C MET A 201 16.68 -1.72 14.78
N GLU A 202 17.85 -1.13 14.47
CA GLU A 202 18.18 0.26 14.85
C GLU A 202 17.61 1.32 13.93
N GLN A 203 17.11 0.92 12.73
CA GLN A 203 16.52 1.83 11.77
C GLN A 203 15.20 2.41 12.27
N PHE A 204 14.89 3.62 11.82
CA PHE A 204 13.59 4.23 12.02
C PHE A 204 12.57 3.67 11.04
N TRP A 205 11.36 3.48 11.54
CA TRP A 205 10.27 2.87 10.78
C TRP A 205 8.96 3.55 11.08
N ASP A 206 8.04 3.48 10.12
CA ASP A 206 6.69 3.99 10.27
C ASP A 206 5.70 2.89 9.83
N PHE A 207 4.81 2.51 10.75
CA PHE A 207 3.75 1.55 10.50
C PHE A 207 2.40 2.24 10.55
N ILE A 208 1.57 2.04 9.52
CA ILE A 208 0.19 2.51 9.50
C ILE A 208 -0.77 1.33 9.45
N HIS A 209 -1.83 1.40 10.28
CA HIS A 209 -2.91 0.40 10.24
C HIS A 209 -3.67 0.49 8.92
N ILE A 210 -4.14 -0.65 8.40
CA ILE A 210 -4.84 -0.72 7.12
C ILE A 210 -6.09 0.19 7.07
N ASP A 211 -6.85 0.29 8.16
CA ASP A 211 -8.05 1.12 8.20
C ASP A 211 -7.71 2.63 8.14
N ASP A 212 -6.62 3.06 8.79
CA ASP A 212 -6.13 4.44 8.65
C ASP A 212 -5.60 4.69 7.24
N LEU A 213 -4.90 3.71 6.64
CA LEU A 213 -4.44 3.83 5.25
C LEU A 213 -5.60 4.03 4.28
N VAL A 214 -6.67 3.23 4.38
CA VAL A 214 -7.80 3.35 3.44
C VAL A 214 -8.57 4.64 3.62
N CYS A 215 -8.69 5.14 4.86
CA CYS A 215 -9.25 6.48 5.14
C CYS A 215 -8.40 7.59 4.50
N ALA A 216 -7.07 7.53 4.64
CA ALA A 216 -6.14 8.47 4.02
C ALA A 216 -6.23 8.44 2.50
N LEU A 217 -6.25 7.23 1.92
CA LEU A 217 -6.31 7.02 0.48
C LEU A 217 -7.63 7.56 -0.10
N ALA A 218 -8.75 7.28 0.55
CA ALA A 218 -10.04 7.85 0.17
C ALA A 218 -10.04 9.39 0.25
N ALA A 219 -9.44 9.96 1.30
CA ALA A 219 -9.31 11.41 1.45
C ALA A 219 -8.47 12.04 0.33
N VAL A 220 -7.38 11.39 -0.13
CA VAL A 220 -6.62 11.83 -1.32
C VAL A 220 -7.44 11.70 -2.58
N CYS A 221 -8.18 10.60 -2.76
CA CYS A 221 -9.07 10.43 -3.91
C CYS A 221 -10.11 11.56 -4.03
N GLU A 222 -10.63 12.03 -2.90
CA GLU A 222 -11.65 13.08 -2.85
C GLU A 222 -11.08 14.50 -2.95
N LYS A 223 -10.00 14.78 -2.20
CA LYS A 223 -9.53 16.15 -1.94
C LYS A 223 -8.11 16.43 -2.43
N GLY A 224 -7.38 15.42 -2.92
CA GLY A 224 -6.00 15.59 -3.32
C GLY A 224 -5.82 16.68 -4.37
N VAL A 225 -4.79 17.53 -4.18
CA VAL A 225 -4.44 18.59 -5.12
C VAL A 225 -3.75 17.97 -6.34
N ASN A 226 -4.14 18.36 -7.54
CA ASN A 226 -3.59 17.83 -8.78
C ASN A 226 -2.06 17.98 -8.86
N GLY A 227 -1.38 16.90 -9.23
CA GLY A 227 0.09 16.83 -9.37
C GLY A 227 0.83 16.68 -8.03
N ARG A 228 0.13 16.66 -6.88
CA ARG A 228 0.77 16.54 -5.58
C ARG A 228 0.99 15.08 -5.19
N THR A 229 2.15 14.84 -4.59
CA THR A 229 2.51 13.55 -3.97
C THR A 229 2.17 13.58 -2.49
N TYR A 230 1.54 12.51 -1.99
CA TYR A 230 1.15 12.37 -0.60
C TYR A 230 1.80 11.14 0.02
N PRO A 231 2.80 11.30 0.89
CA PRO A 231 3.23 10.22 1.76
C PRO A 231 2.12 9.90 2.77
N ILE A 232 1.81 8.61 2.90
CA ILE A 232 0.77 8.10 3.80
C ILE A 232 1.41 7.15 4.80
N GLY A 233 1.35 7.51 6.07
CA GLY A 233 1.86 6.78 7.20
C GLY A 233 1.23 7.26 8.49
N TYR A 234 1.71 6.76 9.63
CA TYR A 234 1.33 7.28 10.94
C TYR A 234 1.99 8.64 11.23
N GLY A 235 3.10 8.94 10.52
CA GLY A 235 3.84 10.17 10.66
C GLY A 235 4.82 10.17 11.84
N GLY A 236 5.19 8.99 12.31
CA GLY A 236 6.14 8.81 13.41
C GLY A 236 7.57 8.48 12.97
N ARG A 237 8.53 8.74 13.85
CA ARG A 237 9.92 8.33 13.69
C ARG A 237 10.33 7.48 14.88
N ILE A 238 9.92 6.20 14.86
CA ILE A 238 10.12 5.24 15.95
C ILE A 238 11.12 4.18 15.48
N ARG A 239 12.02 3.73 16.37
CA ARG A 239 12.94 2.65 16.01
C ARG A 239 12.17 1.34 15.82
N LEU A 240 12.54 0.57 14.81
CA LEU A 240 11.88 -0.72 14.54
C LEU A 240 11.91 -1.64 15.77
N ALA A 241 13.00 -1.58 16.54
CA ALA A 241 13.11 -2.34 17.79
C ALA A 241 12.01 -2.02 18.81
N GLU A 242 11.49 -0.80 18.85
CA GLU A 242 10.45 -0.39 19.80
C GLU A 242 9.10 -1.03 19.44
N TYR A 243 8.76 -1.08 18.15
CA TYR A 243 7.58 -1.81 17.66
C TYR A 243 7.66 -3.31 18.01
N ILE A 244 8.85 -3.91 17.82
CA ILE A 244 9.06 -5.33 18.13
C ILE A 244 8.96 -5.59 19.63
N ARG A 245 9.49 -4.71 20.48
CA ARG A 245 9.34 -4.83 21.95
C ARG A 245 7.89 -4.71 22.39
N GLU A 246 7.08 -3.88 21.72
CA GLU A 246 5.65 -3.79 22.02
C GLU A 246 4.92 -5.11 21.70
N ILE A 247 5.20 -5.73 20.56
CA ILE A 247 4.66 -7.05 20.20
C ILE A 247 5.09 -8.09 21.24
N HIS A 248 6.35 -8.10 21.60
CA HIS A 248 6.92 -9.02 22.59
C HIS A 248 6.24 -8.89 23.96
N ARG A 249 6.04 -7.66 24.42
CA ARG A 249 5.35 -7.36 25.69
C ARG A 249 3.91 -7.88 25.71
N LEU A 250 3.23 -7.86 24.57
CA LEU A 250 1.84 -8.28 24.42
C LEU A 250 1.66 -9.80 24.35
N ILE A 251 2.66 -10.55 23.85
CA ILE A 251 2.51 -11.99 23.58
C ILE A 251 3.25 -12.83 24.61
N ALA A 252 4.55 -12.60 24.79
CA ALA A 252 5.40 -13.51 25.57
C ALA A 252 6.63 -12.78 26.14
N PRO A 253 6.46 -11.93 27.16
CA PRO A 253 7.54 -11.09 27.70
C PRO A 253 8.68 -11.89 28.35
N SER A 254 8.49 -13.18 28.62
CA SER A 254 9.52 -14.09 29.18
C SER A 254 10.43 -14.71 28.11
N ILE A 255 10.08 -14.64 26.83
CA ILE A 255 10.90 -15.18 25.75
C ILE A 255 11.95 -14.13 25.37
N GLU A 256 13.22 -14.51 25.29
CA GLU A 256 14.28 -13.61 24.85
C GLU A 256 14.13 -13.25 23.37
N LEU A 257 14.21 -11.95 23.06
CA LEU A 257 14.26 -11.48 21.65
C LEU A 257 15.69 -11.64 21.13
N GLY A 258 15.88 -12.42 20.07
CA GLY A 258 17.16 -12.58 19.36
C GLY A 258 17.54 -11.35 18.53
N ILE A 259 17.53 -10.15 19.14
CA ILE A 259 17.94 -8.90 18.46
C ILE A 259 19.45 -8.93 18.23
N GLY A 260 19.87 -8.73 16.97
CA GLY A 260 21.26 -8.80 16.54
C GLY A 260 21.74 -10.20 16.16
N ALA A 261 20.89 -11.23 16.27
CA ALA A 261 21.21 -12.60 15.89
C ALA A 261 21.38 -12.79 14.36
N ARG A 262 20.89 -11.83 13.55
CA ARG A 262 21.06 -11.81 12.09
C ARG A 262 21.81 -10.55 11.66
N PRO A 263 22.73 -10.63 10.67
CA PRO A 263 23.31 -9.45 10.04
C PRO A 263 22.25 -8.72 9.19
N TYR A 264 22.53 -7.46 8.80
CA TYR A 264 21.79 -6.79 7.74
C TYR A 264 22.25 -7.31 6.36
N ASP A 265 21.31 -7.64 5.49
CA ASP A 265 21.60 -8.27 4.20
C ASP A 265 22.45 -7.39 3.25
N TYR A 266 22.36 -6.06 3.36
CA TYR A 266 23.01 -5.13 2.41
C TYR A 266 23.91 -4.07 3.09
N GLY A 267 24.33 -4.27 4.33
CA GLY A 267 25.20 -3.31 5.05
C GLY A 267 24.62 -1.91 5.25
N ARG A 268 23.43 -1.61 4.72
CA ARG A 268 22.71 -0.35 4.84
C ARG A 268 21.36 -0.56 5.51
N ARG A 269 20.91 0.45 6.24
CA ARG A 269 19.66 0.42 7.01
C ARG A 269 18.58 1.15 6.21
N PRO A 270 17.60 0.45 5.59
CA PRO A 270 16.49 1.12 4.96
C PRO A 270 15.69 1.88 6.02
N GLN A 271 15.18 3.06 5.68
CA GLN A 271 14.23 3.80 6.51
C GLN A 271 12.87 3.82 5.82
N SER A 272 11.80 3.93 6.60
CA SER A 272 10.43 3.95 6.09
C SER A 272 9.59 4.99 6.84
N CYS A 273 10.15 6.18 7.08
CA CYS A 273 9.42 7.26 7.75
C CYS A 273 8.94 8.28 6.75
N VAL A 274 7.69 8.72 6.93
CA VAL A 274 7.05 9.68 6.04
C VAL A 274 6.57 10.92 6.80
N ASP A 275 6.65 12.08 6.14
CA ASP A 275 6.05 13.33 6.60
C ASP A 275 4.65 13.46 5.99
N THR A 276 3.64 13.40 6.82
CA THR A 276 2.24 13.47 6.42
C THR A 276 1.66 14.88 6.41
N SER A 277 2.47 15.92 6.63
CA SER A 277 2.01 17.31 6.76
C SER A 277 1.17 17.78 5.58
N ALA A 278 1.60 17.47 4.34
CA ALA A 278 0.85 17.81 3.15
C ALA A 278 -0.51 17.09 3.08
N LEU A 279 -0.56 15.83 3.48
CA LEU A 279 -1.80 15.06 3.56
C LEU A 279 -2.78 15.67 4.57
N VAL A 280 -2.29 15.98 5.77
CA VAL A 280 -3.10 16.64 6.83
C VAL A 280 -3.63 17.98 6.34
N GLN A 281 -2.75 18.81 5.76
CA GLN A 281 -3.11 20.16 5.30
C GLN A 281 -4.23 20.14 4.24
N ASP A 282 -4.11 19.28 3.24
CA ASP A 282 -5.02 19.31 2.09
C ASP A 282 -6.30 18.51 2.34
N THR A 283 -6.23 17.45 3.13
CA THR A 283 -7.34 16.52 3.31
C THR A 283 -7.98 16.54 4.69
N GLY A 284 -7.27 17.03 5.69
CA GLY A 284 -7.67 16.96 7.10
C GLY A 284 -7.52 15.56 7.72
N PHE A 285 -6.90 14.61 7.00
CA PHE A 285 -6.71 13.26 7.53
C PHE A 285 -5.67 13.23 8.64
N VAL A 286 -6.00 12.54 9.72
CA VAL A 286 -5.07 12.22 10.83
C VAL A 286 -5.27 10.75 11.20
N PRO A 287 -4.19 9.94 11.33
CA PRO A 287 -4.32 8.55 11.75
C PRO A 287 -4.88 8.46 13.17
N ARG A 288 -5.68 7.42 13.43
CA ARG A 288 -6.41 7.25 14.70
C ARG A 288 -6.04 5.98 15.44
N ILE A 289 -5.54 4.97 14.74
CA ILE A 289 -5.27 3.65 15.32
C ILE A 289 -3.82 3.60 15.76
N SER A 290 -3.59 3.57 17.08
CA SER A 290 -2.25 3.41 17.62
C SER A 290 -1.66 2.04 17.22
N PHE A 291 -0.32 1.94 17.15
CA PHE A 291 0.32 0.65 16.85
C PHE A 291 -0.07 -0.42 17.88
N ALA A 292 -0.16 -0.04 19.16
CA ALA A 292 -0.53 -0.96 20.22
C ALA A 292 -1.96 -1.53 20.07
N ASP A 293 -2.90 -0.72 19.60
CA ASP A 293 -4.29 -1.16 19.40
C ASP A 293 -4.41 -2.02 18.14
N GLY A 294 -3.88 -1.55 17.01
CA GLY A 294 -3.94 -2.31 15.76
C GLY A 294 -3.18 -3.64 15.82
N ILE A 295 -2.06 -3.71 16.57
CA ILE A 295 -1.30 -4.96 16.67
C ILE A 295 -2.01 -6.01 17.54
N ARG A 296 -2.82 -5.59 18.53
CA ARG A 296 -3.68 -6.52 19.30
C ARG A 296 -4.72 -7.20 18.41
N GLU A 297 -5.26 -6.48 17.44
CA GLU A 297 -6.19 -7.03 16.46
C GLU A 297 -5.53 -8.10 15.60
N VAL A 298 -4.33 -7.81 15.08
CA VAL A 298 -3.54 -8.77 14.29
C VAL A 298 -3.17 -10.02 15.11
N ILE A 299 -2.75 -9.84 16.37
CA ILE A 299 -2.41 -10.96 17.26
C ILE A 299 -3.63 -11.85 17.46
N ARG A 300 -4.80 -11.28 17.75
CA ARG A 300 -6.05 -12.03 17.94
C ARG A 300 -6.39 -12.84 16.71
N GLN A 301 -6.36 -12.22 15.53
CA GLN A 301 -6.64 -12.94 14.28
C GLN A 301 -5.70 -14.14 14.08
N ILE A 302 -4.39 -13.94 14.28
CA ILE A 302 -3.43 -15.05 14.11
C ILE A 302 -3.66 -16.16 15.14
N GLN A 303 -4.12 -15.83 16.35
CA GLN A 303 -4.48 -16.83 17.36
C GLN A 303 -5.74 -17.64 16.99
N GLU A 304 -6.70 -16.99 16.33
CA GLU A 304 -7.95 -17.64 15.85
C GLU A 304 -7.72 -18.53 14.62
N GLU A 305 -6.67 -18.27 13.83
CA GLU A 305 -6.29 -19.06 12.66
C GLU A 305 -5.48 -20.33 12.99
N ASN A 306 -4.94 -20.46 14.23
CA ASN A 306 -4.13 -21.60 14.72
C ASN A 306 -4.95 -22.54 15.60
#